data_dd0ec8ec75c2966cc8b7b4be37dabd47
#
_entry.id   dd0ec8ec75c2966cc8b7b4be37dabd47
#
_cell.length_a   1.000
_cell.length_b   1.000
_cell.length_c   1.000
_cell.angle_alpha   90.00
_cell.angle_beta   90.00
_cell.angle_gamma   90.00
#
_symmetry.space_group_name_H-M   'P 1'
#
loop_
_entity.id
_entity.type
_entity.pdbx_description
1 polymer ?
#
loop_
_entity_poly.entity_id
_entity_poly.type
_entity_poly.pdbx_seq_one_letter_code
_entity_poly.pdbx_strand_id
1 'polypeptide(L)'
;MESDDSEGDQDKPIKEFFIAPLYASSESGDSLEGISNLLETEPDIPPKMKLYMEGLYSPGSGEICAKYIAMSTSTVLRHPYYDYPAILDPGIEEALFYPEPKKKYDDDGQELYLDLCKKMNLIPIRIFHRALLEEEINLKYYGVNPVAVRAMCLALARNQNVTRLDLTSNFLDHYDATYHLGEMLGYQNALTELVLSGCNIGSRYMRRVLNRLGTRVMDLLDLSGNKIRDEGFPALTEQIFHGAVIKRLNLKRNDLTSDSLALLAEVLEFHDHTTHLDLSWNKFFINQGAIQLVRTLRHSKVLVELNLSYCNLSLGVDIGALLRIPTLEVLDISNNTLAPRAAKIIAKNLILATSLRILELSSNPFSPSDALEILLNMKNEAIGLKELRMDYISVNKDFAYELNEIRSLEFRRNTVITHGHILKNYTLLPQDIKVIYLKQLVMLTSTARKKDAFDILVYILDESKTREILEIPEFQRIMKRAGAPVEDDFLMGLSKCFPGPKTETKIRPLNLEMMVDYIHRIYPHKEPTPTPVGTPEAKPVKKKKGGKKKKI
;
A
#
# COMPACT_ATOMS: atom_id res chain seq x y z
N MET A 1 6.07 -50.45 32.31
CA MET A 1 7.01 -51.02 31.37
C MET A 1 6.77 -50.33 30.09
N GLU A 2 7.70 -49.46 29.90
CA GLU A 2 8.15 -48.76 28.72
C GLU A 2 7.14 -47.84 28.01
N SER A 3 7.31 -46.64 28.38
CA SER A 3 6.88 -45.41 27.76
C SER A 3 7.74 -45.10 26.52
N ASP A 4 7.13 -44.87 25.39
CA ASP A 4 7.76 -44.17 24.27
C ASP A 4 7.25 -42.74 24.22
N ASP A 5 8.10 -41.84 24.71
CA ASP A 5 7.99 -40.42 24.54
C ASP A 5 8.49 -40.04 23.14
N SER A 6 7.60 -39.76 22.22
CA SER A 6 7.93 -39.07 20.97
C SER A 6 7.95 -37.56 21.24
N GLU A 7 9.13 -37.05 21.46
CA GLU A 7 9.39 -35.59 21.49
C GLU A 7 8.99 -34.96 20.15
N GLY A 8 7.98 -34.13 20.20
CA GLY A 8 7.62 -33.23 19.12
C GLY A 8 8.74 -32.22 18.91
N ASP A 9 9.23 -32.19 17.70
CA ASP A 9 10.18 -31.20 17.19
C ASP A 9 9.53 -29.80 17.26
N GLN A 10 9.86 -29.09 18.34
CA GLN A 10 9.45 -27.70 18.49
C GLN A 10 10.27 -26.88 17.51
N ASP A 11 9.60 -26.28 16.55
CA ASP A 11 10.15 -25.26 15.65
C ASP A 11 10.94 -24.22 16.45
N LYS A 12 12.25 -24.37 16.46
CA LYS A 12 13.15 -23.34 16.98
C LYS A 12 13.01 -22.13 16.08
N PRO A 13 12.76 -20.94 16.64
CA PRO A 13 12.69 -19.74 15.83
C PRO A 13 14.00 -19.61 15.05
N ILE A 14 13.88 -19.50 13.74
CA ILE A 14 14.99 -19.22 12.82
C ILE A 14 15.65 -17.95 13.35
N LYS A 15 16.85 -18.07 13.91
CA LYS A 15 17.67 -16.90 14.24
C LYS A 15 17.90 -16.20 12.92
N GLU A 16 17.20 -15.09 12.72
CA GLU A 16 17.54 -14.17 11.64
C GLU A 16 19.00 -13.78 11.83
N PHE A 17 19.85 -14.27 10.96
CA PHE A 17 21.23 -13.79 10.87
C PHE A 17 21.12 -12.36 10.37
N PHE A 18 21.31 -11.41 11.25
CA PHE A 18 21.57 -10.04 10.86
C PHE A 18 22.88 -10.03 10.08
N ILE A 19 22.77 -10.03 8.78
CA ILE A 19 23.87 -9.59 7.93
C ILE A 19 23.97 -8.10 8.20
N ALA A 20 24.95 -7.71 9.00
CA ALA A 20 25.28 -6.30 9.18
C ALA A 20 25.41 -5.69 7.78
N PRO A 21 24.80 -4.52 7.52
CA PRO A 21 24.91 -3.89 6.22
C PRO A 21 26.38 -3.79 5.85
N LEU A 22 26.73 -4.08 4.59
CA LEU A 22 28.10 -4.10 4.06
C LEU A 22 28.86 -2.78 4.30
N TYR A 23 28.18 -1.77 4.80
CA TYR A 23 28.68 -0.43 5.12
C TYR A 23 28.45 -0.02 6.58
N ALA A 24 28.13 -0.96 7.46
CA ALA A 24 28.30 -0.69 8.88
C ALA A 24 29.81 -0.48 9.05
N SER A 25 30.25 0.78 9.00
CA SER A 25 31.53 1.13 9.58
C SER A 25 31.50 0.54 10.97
N SER A 26 32.57 -0.07 11.41
CA SER A 26 32.72 -0.63 12.74
C SER A 26 32.59 0.42 13.88
N GLU A 27 32.11 1.59 13.55
CA GLU A 27 31.66 2.60 14.49
C GLU A 27 30.26 2.21 14.97
N SER A 28 30.25 1.47 16.06
CA SER A 28 29.06 1.24 16.85
C SER A 28 28.43 2.59 17.19
N GLY A 29 27.30 2.89 16.66
CA GLY A 29 26.61 4.09 17.05
C GLY A 29 25.96 4.86 15.92
N ASP A 30 25.48 4.12 14.91
CA ASP A 30 24.66 4.69 13.87
C ASP A 30 23.19 4.80 14.27
N SER A 31 22.95 4.85 15.58
CA SER A 31 21.72 5.40 16.16
C SER A 31 21.78 6.93 16.12
N LEU A 32 20.67 7.58 16.32
CA LEU A 32 20.62 9.02 16.54
C LEU A 32 21.45 9.48 17.76
N GLU A 33 21.88 8.56 18.64
CA GLU A 33 22.93 8.83 19.61
C GLU A 33 24.21 9.31 18.91
N GLY A 34 24.53 8.81 17.70
CA GLY A 34 25.60 9.33 16.86
C GLY A 34 25.34 10.76 16.35
N ILE A 35 24.10 11.13 16.09
CA ILE A 35 23.72 12.52 15.72
C ILE A 35 23.75 13.41 16.95
N SER A 36 23.20 12.94 18.07
CA SER A 36 23.28 13.62 19.35
C SER A 36 24.74 14.01 19.66
N ASN A 37 25.66 13.09 19.47
CA ASN A 37 27.09 13.36 19.64
C ASN A 37 27.70 14.33 18.61
N LEU A 38 27.14 14.44 17.41
CA LEU A 38 27.55 15.44 16.40
C LEU A 38 26.92 16.82 16.65
N LEU A 39 25.80 16.85 17.38
CA LEU A 39 24.96 18.03 17.56
C LEU A 39 24.98 18.59 18.98
N GLU A 40 25.58 17.88 19.96
CA GLU A 40 25.70 18.35 21.33
C GLU A 40 26.67 19.54 21.46
N THR A 41 26.22 20.52 22.22
CA THR A 41 26.96 21.77 22.47
C THR A 41 27.92 21.69 23.62
N GLU A 42 27.85 20.67 24.45
CA GLU A 42 28.75 20.48 25.61
C GLU A 42 29.86 19.47 25.28
N PRO A 43 31.09 19.73 25.71
CA PRO A 43 32.20 18.84 25.45
C PRO A 43 32.07 17.58 26.30
N ASP A 44 31.48 16.53 25.78
CA ASP A 44 31.64 15.20 26.34
C ASP A 44 33.13 14.82 26.37
N ILE A 45 33.57 14.27 27.48
CA ILE A 45 34.92 13.73 27.58
C ILE A 45 35.05 12.64 26.52
N PRO A 46 36.01 12.74 25.57
CA PRO A 46 36.20 11.74 24.54
C PRO A 46 36.28 10.34 25.15
N PRO A 47 35.67 9.32 24.55
CA PRO A 47 35.67 7.95 25.08
C PRO A 47 37.08 7.43 25.42
N LYS A 48 38.06 7.78 24.63
CA LYS A 48 39.48 7.44 24.87
C LYS A 48 40.02 8.09 26.16
N MET A 49 39.67 9.34 26.40
CA MET A 49 40.09 10.07 27.61
C MET A 49 39.40 9.52 28.87
N LYS A 50 38.13 9.10 28.76
CA LYS A 50 37.41 8.41 29.82
C LYS A 50 38.11 7.10 30.20
N LEU A 51 38.45 6.28 29.22
CA LEU A 51 39.19 5.02 29.42
C LEU A 51 40.59 5.26 30.03
N TYR A 52 41.26 6.34 29.63
CA TYR A 52 42.53 6.72 30.20
C TYR A 52 42.39 7.13 31.69
N MET A 53 41.40 7.93 32.02
CA MET A 53 41.09 8.33 33.40
C MET A 53 40.69 7.15 34.30
N GLU A 54 40.00 6.17 33.73
CA GLU A 54 39.62 4.91 34.39
C GLU A 54 40.79 3.92 34.53
N GLY A 55 41.99 4.26 34.00
CA GLY A 55 43.14 3.38 33.99
C GLY A 55 43.03 2.16 33.06
N LEU A 56 42.02 2.13 32.20
CA LEU A 56 41.76 1.05 31.27
C LEU A 56 42.49 1.24 29.93
N TYR A 57 43.05 2.40 29.71
CA TYR A 57 43.85 2.73 28.51
C TYR A 57 45.14 3.45 28.93
N SER A 58 46.23 2.96 28.38
CA SER A 58 47.53 3.62 28.46
C SER A 58 48.06 3.88 27.07
N PRO A 59 48.38 5.13 26.72
CA PRO A 59 48.97 5.41 25.41
C PRO A 59 50.21 4.53 25.20
N GLY A 60 50.26 3.80 24.10
CA GLY A 60 51.37 2.86 23.81
C GLY A 60 51.12 1.41 24.24
N SER A 61 49.97 1.08 24.85
CA SER A 61 49.56 -0.28 25.18
C SER A 61 48.66 -0.85 24.07
N GLY A 62 49.22 -1.63 23.18
CA GLY A 62 48.51 -2.21 22.05
C GLY A 62 47.36 -3.14 22.42
N GLU A 63 47.53 -3.90 23.53
CA GLU A 63 46.50 -4.87 23.97
C GLU A 63 45.24 -4.17 24.48
N ILE A 64 45.39 -3.14 25.29
CA ILE A 64 44.28 -2.37 25.81
C ILE A 64 43.60 -1.58 24.71
N CYS A 65 44.37 -1.00 23.78
CA CYS A 65 43.82 -0.30 22.62
C CYS A 65 43.01 -1.21 21.70
N ALA A 66 43.48 -2.42 21.41
CA ALA A 66 42.74 -3.37 20.60
C ALA A 66 41.38 -3.80 21.23
N LYS A 67 41.28 -3.83 22.56
CA LYS A 67 40.10 -4.29 23.29
C LYS A 67 39.08 -3.20 23.50
N TYR A 68 39.52 -1.98 23.81
CA TYR A 68 38.60 -0.90 24.28
C TYR A 68 38.48 0.29 23.32
N ILE A 69 39.37 0.40 22.34
CA ILE A 69 39.31 1.48 21.35
C ILE A 69 38.89 0.87 20.02
N ALA A 70 37.61 0.94 19.70
CA ALA A 70 37.01 0.34 18.52
C ALA A 70 37.62 0.86 17.21
N MET A 71 38.07 2.10 17.16
CA MET A 71 38.58 2.72 15.94
C MET A 71 39.81 3.60 16.23
N SER A 72 40.98 3.09 16.01
CA SER A 72 42.19 3.89 15.85
C SER A 72 42.54 4.03 14.35
N THR A 73 42.93 5.21 13.94
CA THR A 73 43.51 5.41 12.60
C THR A 73 44.89 4.80 12.45
N SER A 74 45.55 4.48 13.56
CA SER A 74 46.82 3.79 13.58
C SER A 74 46.67 2.30 13.24
N THR A 75 47.32 1.83 12.20
CA THR A 75 47.33 0.43 11.80
C THR A 75 47.99 -0.47 12.83
N VAL A 76 48.91 0.05 13.62
CA VAL A 76 49.63 -0.65 14.70
C VAL A 76 48.69 -1.00 15.85
N LEU A 77 47.81 -0.10 16.25
CA LEU A 77 46.87 -0.30 17.36
C LEU A 77 45.68 -1.19 16.99
N ARG A 78 45.53 -1.54 15.71
CA ARG A 78 44.42 -2.39 15.25
C ARG A 78 44.77 -3.88 15.20
N HIS A 79 46.02 -4.24 15.31
CA HIS A 79 46.43 -5.63 15.10
C HIS A 79 46.33 -6.42 16.42
N PRO A 80 45.39 -7.40 16.55
CA PRO A 80 45.11 -8.11 17.81
C PRO A 80 46.24 -9.08 18.20
N TYR A 81 47.27 -9.29 17.36
CA TYR A 81 48.31 -10.28 17.58
C TYR A 81 49.70 -9.67 17.84
N TYR A 82 49.80 -8.35 17.90
CA TYR A 82 51.08 -7.72 18.21
C TYR A 82 51.19 -7.41 19.69
N ASP A 83 51.96 -8.24 20.37
CA ASP A 83 52.34 -8.07 21.79
C ASP A 83 53.71 -7.39 21.84
N TYR A 84 53.74 -6.09 21.62
CA TYR A 84 54.97 -5.31 21.74
C TYR A 84 54.67 -3.95 22.39
N PRO A 85 55.70 -3.35 22.98
CA PRO A 85 55.56 -1.98 23.40
C PRO A 85 55.20 -1.16 22.15
N ALA A 86 53.96 -0.72 22.10
CA ALA A 86 53.46 0.04 20.96
C ALA A 86 54.42 1.21 20.75
N ILE A 87 54.85 1.37 19.50
CA ILE A 87 55.49 2.61 19.13
C ILE A 87 54.51 3.70 19.44
N LEU A 88 54.93 4.65 20.28
CA LEU A 88 54.11 5.81 20.62
C LEU A 88 53.60 6.44 19.37
N ASP A 89 52.30 6.35 19.15
CA ASP A 89 51.69 7.12 18.06
C ASP A 89 51.73 8.58 18.50
N PRO A 90 52.54 9.42 17.86
CA PRO A 90 52.77 10.80 18.32
C PRO A 90 51.51 11.66 18.36
N GLY A 91 50.43 11.20 17.77
CA GLY A 91 49.13 11.89 17.84
C GLY A 91 48.19 11.39 18.94
N ILE A 92 48.49 10.29 19.65
CA ILE A 92 47.54 9.72 20.64
C ILE A 92 47.36 10.63 21.86
N GLU A 93 48.40 11.15 22.41
CA GLU A 93 48.29 12.06 23.57
C GLU A 93 47.58 13.36 23.15
N GLU A 94 47.93 13.89 21.99
CA GLU A 94 47.31 15.09 21.46
C GLU A 94 45.81 14.86 21.17
N ALA A 95 45.43 13.75 20.58
CA ALA A 95 44.05 13.37 20.31
C ALA A 95 43.23 13.09 21.61
N LEU A 96 43.91 12.63 22.69
CA LEU A 96 43.25 12.38 23.98
C LEU A 96 43.02 13.65 24.79
N PHE A 97 44.06 14.49 24.90
CA PHE A 97 44.00 15.67 25.76
C PHE A 97 43.52 16.92 25.04
N TYR A 98 43.67 16.98 23.75
CA TYR A 98 43.23 18.11 22.91
C TYR A 98 42.41 17.59 21.73
N PRO A 99 41.23 17.00 22.03
CA PRO A 99 40.37 16.53 20.93
C PRO A 99 40.02 17.70 20.03
N GLU A 100 40.01 17.45 18.74
CA GLU A 100 39.52 18.44 17.79
C GLU A 100 38.12 18.91 18.22
N PRO A 101 37.87 20.24 18.21
CA PRO A 101 36.57 20.75 18.58
C PRO A 101 35.51 20.16 17.65
N LYS A 102 34.45 19.61 18.24
CA LYS A 102 33.32 19.09 17.47
C LYS A 102 32.82 20.20 16.56
N LYS A 103 32.76 19.94 15.26
CA LYS A 103 32.25 20.88 14.27
C LYS A 103 30.78 21.17 14.60
N LYS A 104 30.44 22.43 14.82
CA LYS A 104 29.05 22.87 14.95
C LYS A 104 28.47 23.09 13.57
N TYR A 105 27.28 22.58 13.35
CA TYR A 105 26.54 22.75 12.12
C TYR A 105 25.32 23.62 12.36
N ASP A 106 24.93 24.38 11.35
CA ASP A 106 23.70 25.15 11.39
C ASP A 106 22.48 24.23 11.34
N ASP A 107 21.36 24.68 11.91
CA ASP A 107 20.11 23.90 11.97
C ASP A 107 19.44 23.72 10.59
N ASP A 108 19.95 24.40 9.54
CA ASP A 108 19.51 24.19 8.15
C ASP A 108 19.94 22.83 7.57
N GLY A 109 21.00 22.23 8.12
CA GLY A 109 21.53 20.93 7.76
C GLY A 109 22.31 20.88 6.45
N GLN A 110 22.51 21.99 5.75
CA GLN A 110 23.20 21.99 4.45
C GLN A 110 24.66 21.56 4.56
N GLU A 111 25.39 22.18 5.48
CA GLU A 111 26.80 21.85 5.69
C GLU A 111 26.97 20.44 6.24
N LEU A 112 26.12 20.04 7.19
CA LEU A 112 26.08 18.68 7.73
C LEU A 112 25.87 17.64 6.63
N TYR A 113 24.91 17.90 5.70
CA TYR A 113 24.65 17.00 4.58
C TYR A 113 25.88 16.78 3.70
N LEU A 114 26.61 17.85 3.36
CA LEU A 114 27.81 17.74 2.53
C LEU A 114 28.91 16.96 3.24
N ASP A 115 29.11 17.20 4.53
CA ASP A 115 30.10 16.49 5.33
C ASP A 115 29.74 15.00 5.46
N LEU A 116 28.47 14.67 5.68
CA LEU A 116 28.00 13.29 5.71
C LEU A 116 28.19 12.60 4.37
N CYS A 117 27.84 13.26 3.25
CA CYS A 117 28.08 12.71 1.93
C CYS A 117 29.59 12.44 1.71
N LYS A 118 30.47 13.34 2.15
CA LYS A 118 31.91 13.15 2.06
C LYS A 118 32.40 11.97 2.91
N LYS A 119 31.93 11.85 4.15
CA LYS A 119 32.27 10.73 5.07
C LYS A 119 31.80 9.38 4.53
N MET A 120 30.61 9.36 3.94
CA MET A 120 29.98 8.15 3.39
C MET A 120 30.41 7.86 1.93
N ASN A 121 31.27 8.68 1.35
CA ASN A 121 31.71 8.60 -0.04
C ASN A 121 30.51 8.61 -1.04
N LEU A 122 29.53 9.47 -0.78
CA LEU A 122 28.34 9.64 -1.60
C LEU A 122 28.43 10.92 -2.45
N ILE A 123 27.77 10.90 -3.60
CA ILE A 123 27.61 12.09 -4.42
C ILE A 123 26.40 12.89 -3.88
N PRO A 124 26.60 14.16 -3.45
CA PRO A 124 25.50 14.97 -2.93
C PRO A 124 24.42 15.23 -3.97
N ILE A 125 23.15 15.06 -3.57
CA ILE A 125 21.97 15.41 -4.37
C ILE A 125 21.77 16.92 -4.30
N ARG A 126 22.11 17.64 -5.36
CA ARG A 126 22.08 19.11 -5.40
C ARG A 126 20.68 19.70 -5.14
N ILE A 127 19.62 19.02 -5.63
CA ILE A 127 18.23 19.45 -5.42
C ILE A 127 17.91 19.37 -3.93
N PHE A 128 18.23 18.25 -3.27
CA PHE A 128 18.03 18.08 -1.84
C PHE A 128 18.78 19.13 -1.03
N HIS A 129 20.10 19.29 -1.29
CA HIS A 129 20.92 20.27 -0.60
C HIS A 129 20.37 21.69 -0.66
N ARG A 130 19.83 22.11 -1.81
CA ARG A 130 19.21 23.43 -1.98
C ARG A 130 17.89 23.55 -1.25
N ALA A 131 17.06 22.51 -1.35
CA ALA A 131 15.73 22.48 -0.79
C ALA A 131 15.69 22.36 0.75
N LEU A 132 16.83 22.13 1.41
CA LEU A 132 16.94 22.23 2.87
C LEU A 132 16.64 23.63 3.43
N LEU A 133 16.72 24.68 2.60
CA LEU A 133 16.33 26.05 2.96
C LEU A 133 14.88 26.38 2.61
N GLU A 134 14.21 25.48 1.89
CA GLU A 134 12.84 25.66 1.42
C GLU A 134 11.86 24.92 2.34
N GLU A 135 10.56 25.16 2.20
CA GLU A 135 9.51 24.48 2.97
C GLU A 135 9.22 23.09 2.42
N GLU A 136 9.48 22.85 1.12
CA GLU A 136 9.19 21.59 0.44
C GLU A 136 10.44 20.99 -0.21
N ILE A 137 10.69 19.71 0.08
CA ILE A 137 11.66 18.87 -0.64
C ILE A 137 10.89 17.91 -1.55
N ASN A 138 11.04 18.11 -2.86
CA ASN A 138 10.40 17.27 -3.87
C ASN A 138 11.45 16.46 -4.65
N LEU A 139 11.49 15.16 -4.36
CA LEU A 139 12.38 14.20 -5.01
C LEU A 139 11.60 13.08 -5.72
N LYS A 140 10.40 13.38 -6.20
CA LYS A 140 9.58 12.41 -6.97
C LYS A 140 10.37 11.83 -8.13
N TYR A 141 10.32 10.51 -8.30
CA TYR A 141 10.94 9.79 -9.41
C TYR A 141 12.44 10.06 -9.59
N TYR A 142 13.12 10.55 -8.56
CA TYR A 142 14.53 10.91 -8.65
C TYR A 142 15.44 9.68 -8.70
N GLY A 143 14.98 8.53 -8.20
CA GLY A 143 15.82 7.32 -8.07
C GLY A 143 16.86 7.48 -6.96
N VAL A 144 16.46 8.00 -5.81
CA VAL A 144 17.33 8.18 -4.65
C VAL A 144 17.96 6.85 -4.27
N ASN A 145 19.28 6.83 -4.16
CA ASN A 145 19.98 5.66 -3.65
C ASN A 145 19.59 5.44 -2.17
N PRO A 146 19.12 4.25 -1.77
CA PRO A 146 18.75 3.95 -0.39
C PRO A 146 19.83 4.32 0.65
N VAL A 147 21.10 4.15 0.31
CA VAL A 147 22.23 4.54 1.19
C VAL A 147 22.32 6.06 1.38
N ALA A 148 21.94 6.84 0.37
CA ALA A 148 21.92 8.31 0.49
C ALA A 148 20.81 8.83 1.42
N VAL A 149 19.74 8.04 1.62
CA VAL A 149 18.63 8.40 2.52
C VAL A 149 19.15 8.61 3.95
N ARG A 150 20.14 7.85 4.38
CA ARG A 150 20.80 8.04 5.68
C ARG A 150 21.33 9.48 5.84
N ALA A 151 22.16 9.93 4.92
CA ALA A 151 22.72 11.28 4.97
C ALA A 151 21.63 12.36 4.92
N MET A 152 20.57 12.11 4.13
CA MET A 152 19.42 13.02 4.03
C MET A 152 18.65 13.13 5.35
N CYS A 153 18.32 11.99 5.96
CA CYS A 153 17.59 11.93 7.22
C CYS A 153 18.38 12.57 8.37
N LEU A 154 19.67 12.33 8.42
CA LEU A 154 20.56 12.94 9.41
C LEU A 154 20.62 14.47 9.29
N ALA A 155 20.66 14.98 8.06
CA ALA A 155 20.64 16.42 7.80
C ALA A 155 19.27 17.05 8.13
N LEU A 156 18.17 16.31 7.90
CA LEU A 156 16.82 16.77 8.20
C LEU A 156 16.48 16.72 9.69
N ALA A 157 17.16 15.93 10.49
CA ALA A 157 16.76 15.64 11.87
C ALA A 157 16.55 16.89 12.73
N ARG A 158 17.28 17.98 12.49
CA ARG A 158 17.12 19.28 13.17
C ARG A 158 16.61 20.40 12.28
N ASN A 159 16.45 20.15 11.00
CA ASN A 159 15.98 21.17 10.08
C ASN A 159 14.56 21.64 10.47
N GLN A 160 14.36 22.94 10.59
CA GLN A 160 13.07 23.55 10.96
C GLN A 160 12.37 24.23 9.78
N ASN A 161 13.00 24.26 8.61
CA ASN A 161 12.44 24.89 7.43
C ASN A 161 11.50 23.94 6.67
N VAL A 162 11.91 22.66 6.58
CA VAL A 162 11.20 21.68 5.76
C VAL A 162 9.96 21.16 6.48
N THR A 163 8.80 21.49 5.94
CA THR A 163 7.50 21.03 6.42
C THR A 163 6.95 19.88 5.58
N ARG A 164 7.40 19.75 4.32
CA ARG A 164 6.97 18.72 3.37
C ARG A 164 8.14 17.97 2.74
N LEU A 165 8.10 16.65 2.82
CA LEU A 165 9.06 15.76 2.15
C LEU A 165 8.33 14.81 1.21
N ASP A 166 8.65 14.86 -0.08
CA ASP A 166 8.07 13.99 -1.10
C ASP A 166 9.14 13.11 -1.75
N LEU A 167 9.06 11.82 -1.46
CA LEU A 167 9.93 10.77 -1.98
C LEU A 167 9.19 9.80 -2.93
N THR A 168 8.09 10.22 -3.54
CA THR A 168 7.27 9.38 -4.42
C THR A 168 8.11 8.60 -5.43
N SER A 169 7.84 7.29 -5.51
CA SER A 169 8.45 6.37 -6.48
C SER A 169 9.99 6.32 -6.42
N ASN A 170 10.55 6.44 -5.23
CA ASN A 170 11.91 6.04 -4.93
C ASN A 170 11.88 4.65 -4.26
N PHE A 171 12.83 3.77 -4.61
CA PHE A 171 12.87 2.41 -4.07
C PHE A 171 13.54 2.42 -2.69
N LEU A 172 12.73 2.46 -1.64
CA LEU A 172 13.20 2.55 -0.25
C LEU A 172 13.09 1.22 0.51
N ASP A 173 12.97 0.09 -0.18
CA ASP A 173 12.91 -1.25 0.41
C ASP A 173 14.27 -1.73 0.93
N HIS A 174 14.93 -0.89 1.69
CA HIS A 174 16.22 -1.13 2.28
C HIS A 174 16.20 -0.90 3.78
N TYR A 175 16.90 -1.77 4.53
CA TYR A 175 16.96 -1.69 5.99
C TYR A 175 17.40 -0.33 6.51
N ASP A 176 18.56 0.13 6.02
CA ASP A 176 19.20 1.37 6.47
C ASP A 176 18.35 2.60 6.15
N ALA A 177 17.81 2.69 4.92
CA ALA A 177 16.95 3.79 4.52
C ALA A 177 15.70 3.91 5.39
N THR A 178 15.00 2.79 5.64
CA THR A 178 13.76 2.77 6.44
C THR A 178 14.02 3.01 7.92
N TYR A 179 15.16 2.55 8.44
CA TYR A 179 15.57 2.82 9.80
C TYR A 179 15.83 4.31 10.03
N HIS A 180 16.68 4.93 9.21
CA HIS A 180 16.99 6.35 9.36
C HIS A 180 15.79 7.27 9.07
N LEU A 181 14.89 6.86 8.18
CA LEU A 181 13.65 7.58 7.96
C LEU A 181 12.76 7.58 9.21
N GLY A 182 12.64 6.43 9.88
CA GLY A 182 11.91 6.32 11.14
C GLY A 182 12.56 7.12 12.27
N GLU A 183 13.88 7.03 12.40
CA GLU A 183 14.61 7.80 13.41
C GLU A 183 14.47 9.32 13.15
N MET A 184 14.59 9.78 11.92
CA MET A 184 14.36 11.17 11.56
C MET A 184 12.96 11.65 12.02
N LEU A 185 11.93 10.84 11.78
CA LEU A 185 10.57 11.17 12.23
C LEU A 185 10.47 11.34 13.75
N GLY A 186 11.32 10.71 14.52
CA GLY A 186 11.35 10.87 15.98
C GLY A 186 11.91 12.21 16.44
N TYR A 187 12.80 12.83 15.68
CA TYR A 187 13.50 14.07 16.09
C TYR A 187 13.02 15.31 15.32
N GLN A 188 12.64 15.14 14.08
CA GLN A 188 12.25 16.24 13.22
C GLN A 188 10.82 16.71 13.54
N ASN A 189 10.66 17.92 14.09
CA ASN A 189 9.37 18.44 14.55
C ASN A 189 8.65 19.33 13.54
N ALA A 190 9.34 19.93 12.57
CA ALA A 190 8.72 20.82 11.59
C ALA A 190 8.01 20.06 10.46
N LEU A 191 8.42 18.83 10.15
CA LEU A 191 7.84 18.04 9.07
C LEU A 191 6.40 17.62 9.42
N THR A 192 5.42 18.15 8.72
CA THR A 192 4.00 17.82 8.87
C THR A 192 3.43 17.03 7.69
N GLU A 193 4.09 17.05 6.54
CA GLU A 193 3.66 16.30 5.35
C GLU A 193 4.76 15.35 4.87
N LEU A 194 4.47 14.06 4.87
CA LEU A 194 5.36 13.02 4.38
C LEU A 194 4.69 12.20 3.29
N VAL A 195 5.30 12.19 2.10
CA VAL A 195 4.80 11.44 0.95
C VAL A 195 5.82 10.37 0.56
N LEU A 196 5.41 9.11 0.78
CA LEU A 196 6.19 7.91 0.47
C LEU A 196 5.47 7.03 -0.57
N SER A 197 4.69 7.64 -1.46
CA SER A 197 3.89 6.91 -2.46
C SER A 197 4.77 6.07 -3.39
N GLY A 198 4.44 4.78 -3.52
CA GLY A 198 5.15 3.88 -4.46
C GLY A 198 6.61 3.59 -4.12
N CYS A 199 7.03 3.78 -2.87
CA CYS A 199 8.42 3.57 -2.44
C CYS A 199 8.80 2.10 -2.20
N ASN A 200 7.87 1.16 -2.38
CA ASN A 200 8.05 -0.28 -2.24
C ASN A 200 8.55 -0.72 -0.85
N ILE A 201 8.19 0.00 0.20
CA ILE A 201 8.65 -0.25 1.58
C ILE A 201 8.25 -1.66 2.05
N GLY A 202 7.03 -2.12 1.71
CA GLY A 202 6.51 -3.44 2.05
C GLY A 202 6.18 -3.60 3.54
N SER A 203 5.56 -4.75 3.89
CA SER A 203 5.15 -5.07 5.26
C SER A 203 6.36 -5.16 6.22
N ARG A 204 7.47 -5.70 5.71
CA ARG A 204 8.68 -5.96 6.51
C ARG A 204 9.28 -4.70 7.15
N TYR A 205 9.28 -3.59 6.41
CA TYR A 205 9.96 -2.36 6.84
C TYR A 205 9.01 -1.29 7.38
N MET A 206 7.71 -1.47 7.23
CA MET A 206 6.73 -0.47 7.66
C MET A 206 6.85 -0.11 9.14
N ARG A 207 7.08 -1.12 9.99
CA ARG A 207 7.27 -0.88 11.43
C ARG A 207 8.48 0.02 11.73
N ARG A 208 9.56 -0.10 10.94
CA ARG A 208 10.76 0.74 11.13
C ARG A 208 10.50 2.20 10.78
N VAL A 209 9.80 2.43 9.67
CA VAL A 209 9.45 3.80 9.23
C VAL A 209 8.56 4.51 10.24
N LEU A 210 7.59 3.80 10.82
CA LEU A 210 6.59 4.41 11.68
C LEU A 210 6.93 4.38 13.19
N ASN A 211 7.93 3.60 13.60
CA ASN A 211 8.23 3.28 15.00
C ASN A 211 8.41 4.51 15.90
N ARG A 212 8.84 5.65 15.37
CA ARG A 212 9.09 6.88 16.10
C ARG A 212 8.07 7.99 15.79
N LEU A 213 6.93 7.65 15.20
CA LEU A 213 5.90 8.66 14.91
C LEU A 213 5.34 9.27 16.22
N GLY A 214 5.21 8.47 17.28
CA GLY A 214 4.83 8.91 18.62
C GLY A 214 3.53 9.70 18.65
N THR A 215 3.50 10.82 19.36
CA THR A 215 2.35 11.72 19.50
C THR A 215 2.33 12.86 18.47
N ARG A 216 3.00 12.68 17.33
CA ARG A 216 3.09 13.73 16.29
C ARG A 216 1.75 14.05 15.66
N VAL A 217 1.66 15.30 15.22
CA VAL A 217 0.56 15.76 14.35
C VAL A 217 1.09 15.84 12.92
N MET A 218 0.55 14.98 12.05
CA MET A 218 0.84 14.96 10.62
C MET A 218 -0.37 15.52 9.86
N ASP A 219 -0.15 16.52 9.02
CA ASP A 219 -1.18 17.02 8.13
C ASP A 219 -1.42 16.07 6.96
N LEU A 220 -0.37 15.43 6.46
CA LEU A 220 -0.43 14.42 5.41
C LEU A 220 0.55 13.29 5.66
N LEU A 221 0.06 12.07 5.64
CA LEU A 221 0.86 10.86 5.52
C LEU A 221 0.38 10.05 4.31
N ASP A 222 1.17 10.05 3.24
CA ASP A 222 0.88 9.25 2.04
C ASP A 222 1.78 8.02 2.00
N LEU A 223 1.17 6.87 2.22
CA LEU A 223 1.81 5.56 2.16
C LEU A 223 1.29 4.73 0.96
N SER A 224 0.67 5.36 -0.02
CA SER A 224 0.05 4.66 -1.14
C SER A 224 1.03 3.82 -1.94
N GLY A 225 0.59 2.67 -2.46
CA GLY A 225 1.37 1.82 -3.35
C GLY A 225 2.59 1.12 -2.75
N ASN A 226 2.64 0.95 -1.43
CA ASN A 226 3.80 0.37 -0.73
C ASN A 226 3.69 -1.12 -0.41
N LYS A 227 2.59 -1.79 -0.76
CA LYS A 227 2.37 -3.22 -0.45
C LYS A 227 2.48 -3.51 1.06
N ILE A 228 1.88 -2.66 1.87
CA ILE A 228 1.90 -2.76 3.34
C ILE A 228 1.32 -4.08 3.80
N ARG A 229 0.21 -4.53 3.18
CA ARG A 229 -0.52 -5.75 3.52
C ARG A 229 -1.01 -5.76 4.98
N ASP A 230 -1.74 -6.79 5.34
CA ASP A 230 -2.25 -6.93 6.70
C ASP A 230 -1.14 -7.18 7.72
N GLU A 231 0.00 -7.76 7.30
CA GLU A 231 1.15 -7.97 8.20
C GLU A 231 1.87 -6.66 8.60
N GLY A 232 1.90 -5.66 7.71
CA GLY A 232 2.56 -4.37 7.98
C GLY A 232 1.63 -3.32 8.57
N PHE A 233 0.32 -3.50 8.43
CA PHE A 233 -0.67 -2.51 8.83
C PHE A 233 -0.75 -2.24 10.34
N PRO A 234 -0.58 -3.24 11.24
CA PRO A 234 -0.57 -3.01 12.68
C PRO A 234 0.44 -1.95 13.13
N ALA A 235 1.55 -1.79 12.39
CA ALA A 235 2.53 -0.77 12.72
C ALA A 235 1.97 0.66 12.66
N LEU A 236 1.04 0.93 11.74
CA LEU A 236 0.37 2.22 11.63
C LEU A 236 -0.68 2.41 12.74
N THR A 237 -1.54 1.41 12.92
CA THR A 237 -2.61 1.48 13.93
C THR A 237 -2.05 1.57 15.34
N GLU A 238 -0.94 0.89 15.63
CA GLU A 238 -0.21 1.00 16.90
C GLU A 238 0.24 2.45 17.17
N GLN A 239 0.76 3.17 16.17
CA GLN A 239 1.17 4.56 16.35
C GLN A 239 -0.02 5.50 16.57
N ILE A 240 -1.11 5.32 15.84
CA ILE A 240 -2.33 6.10 16.04
C ILE A 240 -2.89 5.84 17.45
N PHE A 241 -2.90 4.59 17.89
CA PHE A 241 -3.32 4.22 19.24
C PHE A 241 -2.45 4.86 20.34
N HIS A 242 -1.14 5.02 20.08
CA HIS A 242 -0.23 5.74 20.97
C HIS A 242 -0.31 7.27 20.88
N GLY A 243 -1.23 7.80 20.09
CA GLY A 243 -1.54 9.23 20.04
C GLY A 243 -1.02 9.99 18.82
N ALA A 244 -0.53 9.30 17.78
CA ALA A 244 -0.23 9.97 16.52
C ALA A 244 -1.50 10.50 15.88
N VAL A 245 -1.50 11.78 15.52
CA VAL A 245 -2.62 12.45 14.85
C VAL A 245 -2.29 12.58 13.37
N ILE A 246 -3.07 11.93 12.51
CA ILE A 246 -2.90 12.00 11.05
C ILE A 246 -4.19 12.55 10.44
N LYS A 247 -4.13 13.79 9.92
CA LYS A 247 -5.31 14.45 9.36
C LYS A 247 -5.68 13.89 7.98
N ARG A 248 -4.71 13.77 7.09
CA ARG A 248 -4.91 13.20 5.74
C ARG A 248 -4.09 11.92 5.61
N LEU A 249 -4.76 10.79 5.56
CA LEU A 249 -4.15 9.47 5.48
C LEU A 249 -4.46 8.82 4.13
N ASN A 250 -3.42 8.56 3.35
CA ASN A 250 -3.54 7.88 2.08
C ASN A 250 -2.93 6.47 2.15
N LEU A 251 -3.79 5.46 2.07
CA LEU A 251 -3.46 4.04 2.11
C LEU A 251 -3.82 3.32 0.80
N LYS A 252 -4.03 4.09 -0.25
CA LYS A 252 -4.37 3.58 -1.58
C LYS A 252 -3.39 2.50 -2.04
N ARG A 253 -3.93 1.42 -2.65
CA ARG A 253 -3.15 0.38 -3.35
C ARG A 253 -2.06 -0.28 -2.47
N ASN A 254 -2.44 -0.70 -1.27
CA ASN A 254 -1.52 -1.33 -0.31
C ASN A 254 -1.77 -2.83 -0.10
N ASP A 255 -2.63 -3.44 -0.90
CA ASP A 255 -3.01 -4.85 -0.75
C ASP A 255 -3.64 -5.18 0.63
N LEU A 256 -4.30 -4.20 1.24
CA LEU A 256 -5.02 -4.38 2.51
C LEU A 256 -6.29 -5.20 2.30
N THR A 257 -6.65 -5.98 3.32
CA THR A 257 -7.90 -6.76 3.33
C THR A 257 -8.85 -6.31 4.43
N SER A 258 -9.90 -7.06 4.66
CA SER A 258 -10.89 -6.82 5.69
C SER A 258 -10.31 -6.76 7.11
N ASP A 259 -9.23 -7.51 7.36
CA ASP A 259 -8.58 -7.57 8.67
C ASP A 259 -7.93 -6.22 9.03
N SER A 260 -7.28 -5.59 8.06
CA SER A 260 -6.75 -4.22 8.23
C SER A 260 -7.85 -3.21 8.52
N LEU A 261 -9.02 -3.34 7.86
CA LEU A 261 -10.15 -2.43 8.11
C LEU A 261 -10.72 -2.58 9.53
N ALA A 262 -10.76 -3.80 10.05
CA ALA A 262 -11.20 -4.04 11.42
C ALA A 262 -10.28 -3.36 12.45
N LEU A 263 -8.96 -3.49 12.26
CA LEU A 263 -7.96 -2.81 13.09
C LEU A 263 -8.06 -1.28 12.96
N LEU A 264 -8.27 -0.77 11.75
CA LEU A 264 -8.45 0.67 11.55
C LEU A 264 -9.70 1.18 12.26
N ALA A 265 -10.80 0.44 12.17
CA ALA A 265 -12.04 0.77 12.84
C ALA A 265 -11.89 0.86 14.35
N GLU A 266 -11.19 -0.11 14.95
CA GLU A 266 -10.91 -0.14 16.39
C GLU A 266 -10.14 1.10 16.84
N VAL A 267 -9.12 1.50 16.09
CA VAL A 267 -8.31 2.66 16.43
C VAL A 267 -9.06 3.97 16.24
N LEU A 268 -9.79 4.12 15.12
CA LEU A 268 -10.56 5.34 14.83
C LEU A 268 -11.75 5.55 15.78
N GLU A 269 -12.21 4.51 16.47
CA GLU A 269 -13.26 4.64 17.49
C GLU A 269 -12.80 5.53 18.65
N PHE A 270 -11.50 5.48 18.99
CA PHE A 270 -10.92 6.25 20.10
C PHE A 270 -10.15 7.49 19.63
N HIS A 271 -9.66 7.50 18.39
CA HIS A 271 -8.79 8.53 17.83
C HIS A 271 -9.38 9.11 16.53
N ASP A 272 -10.51 9.82 16.63
CA ASP A 272 -11.22 10.45 15.52
C ASP A 272 -10.57 11.80 15.13
N HIS A 273 -9.42 11.72 14.46
CA HIS A 273 -8.68 12.91 14.00
C HIS A 273 -8.50 12.98 12.48
N THR A 274 -8.82 11.89 11.79
CA THR A 274 -8.61 11.77 10.34
C THR A 274 -9.72 12.47 9.58
N THR A 275 -9.37 13.51 8.83
CA THR A 275 -10.31 14.30 8.02
C THR A 275 -10.44 13.77 6.59
N HIS A 276 -9.36 13.21 6.03
CA HIS A 276 -9.34 12.65 4.68
C HIS A 276 -8.73 11.24 4.74
N LEU A 277 -9.49 10.26 4.27
CA LEU A 277 -9.09 8.86 4.28
C LEU A 277 -9.23 8.26 2.89
N ASP A 278 -8.10 7.89 2.28
CA ASP A 278 -8.09 7.16 1.01
C ASP A 278 -7.67 5.71 1.23
N LEU A 279 -8.62 4.81 1.04
CA LEU A 279 -8.46 3.35 1.11
C LEU A 279 -8.64 2.69 -0.26
N SER A 280 -8.69 3.47 -1.33
CA SER A 280 -8.99 2.98 -2.67
C SER A 280 -7.97 1.94 -3.17
N TRP A 281 -8.39 1.11 -4.12
CA TRP A 281 -7.56 0.07 -4.73
C TRP A 281 -7.02 -0.97 -3.72
N ASN A 282 -7.76 -1.25 -2.65
CA ASN A 282 -7.49 -2.33 -1.72
C ASN A 282 -8.52 -3.47 -1.88
N LYS A 283 -8.24 -4.62 -1.31
CA LYS A 283 -9.01 -5.85 -1.59
C LYS A 283 -9.90 -6.24 -0.41
N PHE A 284 -11.02 -5.57 -0.24
CA PHE A 284 -11.94 -5.85 0.86
C PHE A 284 -12.97 -6.92 0.47
N PHE A 285 -12.50 -8.11 0.12
CA PHE A 285 -13.36 -9.22 -0.34
C PHE A 285 -14.30 -9.78 0.73
N ILE A 286 -13.97 -9.60 2.00
CA ILE A 286 -14.79 -10.00 3.13
C ILE A 286 -15.33 -8.73 3.76
N ASN A 287 -16.66 -8.56 3.73
CA ASN A 287 -17.30 -7.31 4.16
C ASN A 287 -17.24 -7.02 5.66
N GLN A 288 -16.79 -7.95 6.50
CA GLN A 288 -16.91 -7.80 7.95
C GLN A 288 -16.11 -6.60 8.50
N GLY A 289 -14.86 -6.45 8.09
CA GLY A 289 -14.05 -5.29 8.48
C GLY A 289 -14.59 -3.98 7.90
N ALA A 290 -15.08 -3.99 6.66
CA ALA A 290 -15.72 -2.83 6.06
C ALA A 290 -17.01 -2.41 6.81
N ILE A 291 -17.81 -3.38 7.25
CA ILE A 291 -19.00 -3.12 8.08
C ILE A 291 -18.59 -2.48 9.42
N GLN A 292 -17.54 -2.99 10.05
CA GLN A 292 -17.04 -2.45 11.31
C GLN A 292 -16.51 -1.02 11.11
N LEU A 293 -15.70 -0.78 10.08
CA LEU A 293 -15.19 0.55 9.75
C LEU A 293 -16.34 1.55 9.53
N VAL A 294 -17.35 1.18 8.73
CA VAL A 294 -18.50 2.06 8.48
C VAL A 294 -19.29 2.38 9.76
N ARG A 295 -19.41 1.41 10.66
CA ARG A 295 -20.04 1.64 11.97
C ARG A 295 -19.27 2.66 12.81
N THR A 296 -17.96 2.57 12.82
CA THR A 296 -17.09 3.53 13.51
C THR A 296 -17.17 4.91 12.85
N LEU A 297 -16.94 4.98 11.53
CA LEU A 297 -16.95 6.24 10.78
C LEU A 297 -18.27 6.99 10.84
N ARG A 298 -19.40 6.28 11.00
CA ARG A 298 -20.72 6.90 11.18
C ARG A 298 -20.76 7.92 12.33
N HIS A 299 -19.92 7.73 13.34
CA HIS A 299 -19.84 8.57 14.52
C HIS A 299 -18.74 9.64 14.43
N SER A 300 -17.97 9.64 13.35
CA SER A 300 -16.92 10.65 13.14
C SER A 300 -17.53 12.04 13.05
N LYS A 301 -16.83 13.00 13.68
CA LYS A 301 -17.17 14.42 13.71
C LYS A 301 -16.19 15.28 12.89
N VAL A 302 -15.19 14.64 12.28
CA VAL A 302 -14.10 15.34 11.59
C VAL A 302 -13.89 14.85 10.16
N LEU A 303 -14.42 13.68 9.79
CA LEU A 303 -14.21 13.10 8.46
C LEU A 303 -14.90 13.93 7.38
N VAL A 304 -14.10 14.46 6.44
CA VAL A 304 -14.55 15.32 5.33
C VAL A 304 -14.53 14.56 3.99
N GLU A 305 -13.51 13.74 3.77
CA GLU A 305 -13.35 12.99 2.53
C GLU A 305 -13.09 11.51 2.81
N LEU A 306 -13.81 10.65 2.10
CA LEU A 306 -13.66 9.20 2.15
C LEU A 306 -13.62 8.63 0.74
N ASN A 307 -12.51 7.98 0.40
CA ASN A 307 -12.35 7.28 -0.86
C ASN A 307 -12.25 5.75 -0.63
N LEU A 308 -13.26 5.04 -1.10
CA LEU A 308 -13.39 3.58 -1.07
C LEU A 308 -13.56 3.00 -2.49
N SER A 309 -13.06 3.71 -3.51
CA SER A 309 -13.15 3.23 -4.90
C SER A 309 -12.25 2.02 -5.14
N TYR A 310 -12.64 1.16 -6.07
CA TYR A 310 -11.89 -0.07 -6.41
C TYR A 310 -11.62 -1.01 -5.22
N CYS A 311 -12.54 -1.05 -4.26
CA CYS A 311 -12.40 -1.84 -3.02
C CYS A 311 -13.20 -3.14 -3.01
N ASN A 312 -13.92 -3.43 -4.10
CA ASN A 312 -14.83 -4.57 -4.20
C ASN A 312 -15.93 -4.59 -3.12
N LEU A 313 -16.39 -3.41 -2.72
CA LEU A 313 -17.50 -3.29 -1.77
C LEU A 313 -18.78 -3.89 -2.36
N SER A 314 -19.53 -4.59 -1.51
CA SER A 314 -20.79 -5.21 -1.88
C SER A 314 -21.95 -4.73 -0.99
N LEU A 315 -23.11 -5.35 -1.14
CA LEU A 315 -24.33 -4.99 -0.41
C LEU A 315 -24.23 -5.12 1.13
N GLY A 316 -23.29 -5.92 1.64
CA GLY A 316 -23.12 -6.13 3.08
C GLY A 316 -22.69 -4.86 3.83
N VAL A 317 -22.13 -3.88 3.14
CA VAL A 317 -21.71 -2.60 3.72
C VAL A 317 -22.90 -1.64 3.79
N ASP A 318 -23.14 -1.03 4.94
CA ASP A 318 -24.20 -0.02 5.12
C ASP A 318 -23.80 1.34 4.52
N ILE A 319 -23.94 1.45 3.19
CA ILE A 319 -23.70 2.72 2.47
C ILE A 319 -24.57 3.86 3.02
N GLY A 320 -25.79 3.55 3.50
CA GLY A 320 -26.64 4.56 4.11
C GLY A 320 -26.07 5.16 5.39
N ALA A 321 -25.24 4.42 6.12
CA ALA A 321 -24.54 4.95 7.28
C ALA A 321 -23.45 5.96 6.89
N LEU A 322 -22.73 5.71 5.79
CA LEU A 322 -21.73 6.67 5.26
C LEU A 322 -22.39 8.00 4.86
N LEU A 323 -23.54 7.96 4.21
CA LEU A 323 -24.28 9.17 3.82
C LEU A 323 -24.77 9.99 5.01
N ARG A 324 -24.82 9.41 6.20
CA ARG A 324 -25.24 10.09 7.44
C ARG A 324 -24.12 10.66 8.28
N ILE A 325 -22.87 10.56 7.82
CA ILE A 325 -21.73 11.21 8.48
C ILE A 325 -21.90 12.73 8.35
N PRO A 326 -22.00 13.47 9.47
CA PRO A 326 -22.45 14.86 9.43
C PRO A 326 -21.43 15.83 8.78
N THR A 327 -20.17 15.46 8.72
CA THR A 327 -19.08 16.29 8.21
C THR A 327 -18.60 15.88 6.82
N LEU A 328 -19.09 14.75 6.28
CA LEU A 328 -18.63 14.20 5.02
C LEU A 328 -19.06 15.06 3.84
N GLU A 329 -18.08 15.62 3.12
CA GLU A 329 -18.31 16.42 1.92
C GLU A 329 -18.06 15.64 0.62
N VAL A 330 -17.10 14.72 0.63
CA VAL A 330 -16.72 13.92 -0.54
C VAL A 330 -16.76 12.43 -0.22
N LEU A 331 -17.55 11.69 -0.99
CA LEU A 331 -17.64 10.25 -0.92
C LEU A 331 -17.42 9.63 -2.30
N ASP A 332 -16.34 8.88 -2.45
CA ASP A 332 -16.06 8.08 -3.64
C ASP A 332 -16.21 6.58 -3.32
N ILE A 333 -17.23 5.96 -3.90
CA ILE A 333 -17.49 4.52 -3.85
C ILE A 333 -17.61 3.94 -5.26
N SER A 334 -16.96 4.57 -6.22
CA SER A 334 -16.93 4.13 -7.62
C SER A 334 -16.17 2.81 -7.80
N ASN A 335 -16.38 2.17 -8.94
CA ASN A 335 -15.68 0.94 -9.31
C ASN A 335 -15.77 -0.18 -8.25
N ASN A 336 -16.96 -0.32 -7.66
CA ASN A 336 -17.29 -1.35 -6.69
C ASN A 336 -18.34 -2.34 -7.26
N THR A 337 -18.75 -3.30 -6.46
CA THR A 337 -19.77 -4.30 -6.82
C THR A 337 -21.11 -4.02 -6.15
N LEU A 338 -21.44 -2.75 -5.98
CA LEU A 338 -22.67 -2.34 -5.31
C LEU A 338 -23.89 -2.84 -6.09
N ALA A 339 -24.66 -3.72 -5.47
CA ALA A 339 -25.84 -4.31 -6.07
C ALA A 339 -27.01 -3.29 -6.17
N PRO A 340 -28.05 -3.55 -6.98
CA PRO A 340 -29.21 -2.65 -7.12
C PRO A 340 -29.89 -2.24 -5.81
N ARG A 341 -29.81 -3.07 -4.77
CA ARG A 341 -30.33 -2.69 -3.44
C ARG A 341 -29.57 -1.52 -2.82
N ALA A 342 -28.27 -1.38 -3.10
CA ALA A 342 -27.49 -0.25 -2.62
C ALA A 342 -27.98 1.06 -3.24
N ALA A 343 -28.39 1.08 -4.51
CA ALA A 343 -28.97 2.26 -5.15
C ALA A 343 -30.21 2.78 -4.40
N LYS A 344 -31.09 1.87 -3.99
CA LYS A 344 -32.28 2.23 -3.18
C LYS A 344 -31.91 2.77 -1.80
N ILE A 345 -30.88 2.19 -1.17
CA ILE A 345 -30.37 2.69 0.12
C ILE A 345 -29.77 4.08 -0.07
N ILE A 346 -28.98 4.30 -1.12
CA ILE A 346 -28.42 5.60 -1.46
C ILE A 346 -29.54 6.62 -1.68
N ALA A 347 -30.48 6.32 -2.57
CA ALA A 347 -31.59 7.21 -2.88
C ALA A 347 -32.39 7.61 -1.61
N LYS A 348 -32.68 6.64 -0.75
CA LYS A 348 -33.43 6.87 0.49
C LYS A 348 -32.66 7.72 1.51
N ASN A 349 -31.33 7.57 1.60
CA ASN A 349 -30.53 8.26 2.62
C ASN A 349 -29.91 9.56 2.10
N LEU A 350 -29.97 9.87 0.82
CA LEU A 350 -29.35 11.05 0.22
C LEU A 350 -29.90 12.37 0.83
N ILE A 351 -31.15 12.39 1.22
CA ILE A 351 -31.75 13.54 1.90
C ILE A 351 -31.15 13.80 3.30
N LEU A 352 -30.54 12.78 3.90
CA LEU A 352 -29.90 12.88 5.22
C LEU A 352 -28.42 13.30 5.10
N ALA A 353 -27.88 13.33 3.90
CA ALA A 353 -26.50 13.69 3.58
C ALA A 353 -26.35 15.23 3.45
N THR A 354 -26.55 15.94 4.53
CA THR A 354 -26.65 17.42 4.52
C THR A 354 -25.35 18.12 4.14
N SER A 355 -24.20 17.55 4.47
CA SER A 355 -22.87 18.12 4.19
C SER A 355 -22.28 17.66 2.87
N LEU A 356 -22.80 16.57 2.29
CA LEU A 356 -22.23 15.94 1.12
C LEU A 356 -22.32 16.84 -0.11
N ARG A 357 -21.16 17.08 -0.74
CA ARG A 357 -20.98 17.94 -1.94
C ARG A 357 -20.74 17.10 -3.18
N ILE A 358 -19.91 16.06 -3.06
CA ILE A 358 -19.49 15.21 -4.18
C ILE A 358 -19.82 13.76 -3.84
N LEU A 359 -20.59 13.12 -4.70
CA LEU A 359 -20.88 11.70 -4.63
C LEU A 359 -20.46 11.01 -5.94
N GLU A 360 -19.48 10.14 -5.84
CA GLU A 360 -18.92 9.40 -6.97
C GLU A 360 -19.39 7.94 -6.91
N LEU A 361 -20.20 7.55 -7.91
CA LEU A 361 -20.83 6.23 -8.01
C LEU A 361 -20.43 5.48 -9.28
N SER A 362 -19.58 6.07 -10.13
CA SER A 362 -19.23 5.57 -11.46
C SER A 362 -18.81 4.10 -11.45
N SER A 363 -19.06 3.40 -12.56
CA SER A 363 -18.64 2.00 -12.74
C SER A 363 -19.16 1.01 -11.68
N ASN A 364 -20.32 1.24 -11.12
CA ASN A 364 -21.04 0.27 -10.31
C ASN A 364 -22.10 -0.46 -11.17
N PRO A 365 -22.51 -1.70 -10.81
CA PRO A 365 -23.48 -2.48 -11.59
C PRO A 365 -24.93 -2.01 -11.36
N PHE A 366 -25.16 -0.71 -11.38
CA PHE A 366 -26.50 -0.14 -11.29
C PHE A 366 -27.22 -0.21 -12.64
N SER A 367 -28.51 -0.47 -12.58
CA SER A 367 -29.40 -0.42 -13.72
C SER A 367 -29.82 1.02 -14.05
N PRO A 368 -30.30 1.32 -15.27
CA PRO A 368 -30.85 2.62 -15.60
C PRO A 368 -32.01 3.06 -14.69
N SER A 369 -32.81 2.12 -14.19
CA SER A 369 -33.85 2.43 -13.22
C SER A 369 -33.29 2.82 -11.85
N ASP A 370 -32.19 2.18 -11.44
CA ASP A 370 -31.53 2.54 -10.18
C ASP A 370 -30.88 3.94 -10.28
N ALA A 371 -30.23 4.23 -11.41
CA ALA A 371 -29.68 5.54 -11.69
C ALA A 371 -30.76 6.64 -11.69
N LEU A 372 -31.92 6.35 -12.28
CA LEU A 372 -33.05 7.26 -12.30
C LEU A 372 -33.58 7.51 -10.88
N GLU A 373 -33.70 6.47 -10.04
CA GLU A 373 -34.15 6.60 -8.64
C GLU A 373 -33.20 7.50 -7.83
N ILE A 374 -31.90 7.38 -8.04
CA ILE A 374 -30.91 8.27 -7.42
C ILE A 374 -31.05 9.70 -7.95
N LEU A 375 -31.17 9.87 -9.27
CA LEU A 375 -31.29 11.18 -9.92
C LEU A 375 -32.50 11.97 -9.44
N LEU A 376 -33.66 11.32 -9.28
CA LEU A 376 -34.90 11.98 -8.86
C LEU A 376 -34.76 12.72 -7.53
N ASN A 377 -33.89 12.27 -6.64
CA ASN A 377 -33.60 12.98 -5.39
C ASN A 377 -33.02 14.37 -5.63
N MET A 378 -32.35 14.60 -6.76
CA MET A 378 -31.78 15.91 -7.09
C MET A 378 -32.85 17.00 -7.34
N LYS A 379 -34.12 16.64 -7.46
CA LYS A 379 -35.23 17.59 -7.48
C LYS A 379 -35.49 18.23 -6.10
N ASN A 380 -34.96 17.65 -5.02
CA ASN A 380 -35.14 18.17 -3.67
C ASN A 380 -34.06 19.21 -3.35
N GLU A 381 -34.45 20.44 -3.04
CA GLU A 381 -33.57 21.54 -2.71
C GLU A 381 -32.74 21.31 -1.43
N ALA A 382 -33.26 20.51 -0.48
CA ALA A 382 -32.57 20.18 0.77
C ALA A 382 -31.27 19.37 0.56
N ILE A 383 -31.08 18.75 -0.61
CA ILE A 383 -29.88 17.99 -0.92
C ILE A 383 -28.79 18.94 -1.45
N GLY A 384 -27.73 19.15 -0.67
CA GLY A 384 -26.65 20.06 -0.96
C GLY A 384 -25.62 19.60 -2.00
N LEU A 385 -25.89 18.51 -2.73
CA LEU A 385 -24.94 17.90 -3.67
C LEU A 385 -24.61 18.87 -4.83
N LYS A 386 -23.30 19.07 -5.08
CA LYS A 386 -22.78 19.85 -6.21
C LYS A 386 -22.36 18.95 -7.38
N GLU A 387 -21.90 17.74 -7.07
CA GLU A 387 -21.48 16.79 -8.09
C GLU A 387 -22.04 15.42 -7.80
N LEU A 388 -22.73 14.85 -8.79
CA LEU A 388 -23.18 13.45 -8.81
C LEU A 388 -22.58 12.79 -10.03
N ARG A 389 -21.61 11.91 -9.82
CA ARG A 389 -20.91 11.23 -10.91
C ARG A 389 -21.37 9.78 -11.01
N MET A 390 -21.87 9.44 -12.19
CA MET A 390 -22.36 8.10 -12.54
C MET A 390 -21.80 7.66 -13.90
N ASP A 391 -20.54 7.98 -14.18
CA ASP A 391 -19.89 7.59 -15.43
C ASP A 391 -19.86 6.07 -15.56
N TYR A 392 -20.01 5.60 -16.81
CA TYR A 392 -20.12 4.17 -17.14
C TYR A 392 -21.37 3.46 -16.59
N ILE A 393 -22.31 4.17 -15.98
CA ILE A 393 -23.64 3.65 -15.64
C ILE A 393 -24.58 4.01 -16.78
N SER A 394 -25.06 3.01 -17.50
CA SER A 394 -25.98 3.25 -18.60
C SER A 394 -27.33 3.73 -18.10
N VAL A 395 -27.90 4.69 -18.78
CA VAL A 395 -29.15 5.35 -18.40
C VAL A 395 -30.22 5.23 -19.50
N ASN A 396 -31.47 5.44 -19.17
CA ASN A 396 -32.58 5.39 -20.12
C ASN A 396 -33.02 6.79 -20.59
N LYS A 397 -34.01 6.84 -21.48
CA LYS A 397 -34.56 8.11 -21.96
C LYS A 397 -35.25 8.91 -20.87
N ASP A 398 -35.88 8.25 -19.89
CA ASP A 398 -36.55 8.91 -18.78
C ASP A 398 -35.53 9.64 -17.90
N PHE A 399 -34.37 9.00 -17.66
CA PHE A 399 -33.25 9.66 -16.99
C PHE A 399 -32.81 10.94 -17.71
N ALA A 400 -32.67 10.88 -19.04
CA ALA A 400 -32.25 12.04 -19.82
C ALA A 400 -33.31 13.17 -19.77
N TYR A 401 -34.58 12.81 -19.78
CA TYR A 401 -35.67 13.78 -19.61
C TYR A 401 -35.62 14.43 -18.25
N GLU A 402 -35.57 13.64 -17.18
CA GLU A 402 -35.52 14.12 -15.80
C GLU A 402 -34.27 14.94 -15.52
N LEU A 403 -33.12 14.57 -16.11
CA LEU A 403 -31.88 15.34 -16.01
C LEU A 403 -32.01 16.75 -16.59
N ASN A 404 -32.71 16.89 -17.75
CA ASN A 404 -32.95 18.18 -18.35
C ASN A 404 -33.91 19.05 -17.48
N GLU A 405 -34.91 18.44 -16.87
CA GLU A 405 -35.77 19.12 -15.91
C GLU A 405 -34.98 19.62 -14.69
N ILE A 406 -34.13 18.74 -14.10
CA ILE A 406 -33.30 19.09 -12.95
C ILE A 406 -32.34 20.24 -13.30
N ARG A 407 -31.72 20.22 -14.47
CA ARG A 407 -30.84 21.32 -14.95
C ARG A 407 -31.58 22.66 -15.13
N SER A 408 -32.86 22.64 -15.35
CA SER A 408 -33.69 23.85 -15.47
C SER A 408 -34.00 24.50 -14.10
N LEU A 409 -33.84 23.77 -13.00
CA LEU A 409 -34.04 24.27 -11.63
C LEU A 409 -32.94 25.27 -11.27
N GLU A 410 -33.29 26.41 -10.75
CA GLU A 410 -32.36 27.49 -10.44
C GLU A 410 -31.27 27.04 -9.45
N PHE A 411 -31.65 26.33 -8.39
CA PHE A 411 -30.73 25.82 -7.37
C PHE A 411 -29.82 24.67 -7.86
N ARG A 412 -30.07 24.10 -9.06
CA ARG A 412 -29.25 23.06 -9.69
C ARG A 412 -28.39 23.56 -10.84
N ARG A 413 -28.47 24.81 -11.19
CA ARG A 413 -27.79 25.40 -12.38
C ARG A 413 -26.28 25.10 -12.42
N ASN A 414 -25.63 25.05 -11.25
CA ASN A 414 -24.19 24.78 -11.13
C ASN A 414 -23.88 23.34 -10.69
N THR A 415 -24.88 22.45 -10.69
CA THR A 415 -24.69 21.05 -10.29
C THR A 415 -24.19 20.24 -11.48
N VAL A 416 -23.08 19.53 -11.28
CA VAL A 416 -22.50 18.62 -12.29
C VAL A 416 -23.10 17.23 -12.11
N ILE A 417 -23.77 16.72 -13.13
CA ILE A 417 -24.31 15.35 -13.14
C ILE A 417 -23.79 14.67 -14.39
N THR A 418 -22.96 13.62 -14.18
CA THR A 418 -22.40 12.81 -15.27
C THR A 418 -23.08 11.44 -15.31
N HIS A 419 -23.09 10.80 -16.48
CA HIS A 419 -23.68 9.48 -16.67
C HIS A 419 -23.05 8.76 -17.88
N GLY A 420 -23.23 7.45 -17.97
CA GLY A 420 -22.79 6.64 -19.11
C GLY A 420 -23.71 6.77 -20.32
N HIS A 421 -23.76 5.75 -21.13
CA HIS A 421 -24.53 5.77 -22.38
C HIS A 421 -26.04 5.83 -22.15
N ILE A 422 -26.74 6.63 -22.96
CA ILE A 422 -28.21 6.63 -23.00
C ILE A 422 -28.67 5.46 -23.87
N LEU A 423 -29.36 4.51 -23.24
CA LEU A 423 -29.88 3.34 -23.91
C LEU A 423 -31.12 3.68 -24.75
N LYS A 424 -31.17 3.19 -25.96
CA LYS A 424 -32.34 3.32 -26.85
C LYS A 424 -33.46 2.37 -26.45
N ASN A 425 -33.14 1.21 -25.83
CA ASN A 425 -34.06 0.16 -25.38
C ASN A 425 -33.69 -0.38 -24.01
N TYR A 426 -34.68 -0.58 -23.14
CA TYR A 426 -34.53 -1.16 -21.79
C TYR A 426 -34.05 -2.62 -21.78
N THR A 427 -34.27 -3.35 -22.89
CA THR A 427 -33.84 -4.74 -23.04
C THR A 427 -32.30 -4.91 -23.00
N LEU A 428 -31.55 -3.82 -23.16
CA LEU A 428 -30.09 -3.84 -23.09
C LEU A 428 -29.53 -3.75 -21.66
N LEU A 429 -30.37 -3.46 -20.69
CA LEU A 429 -29.99 -3.38 -19.28
C LEU A 429 -29.18 -4.57 -18.75
N PRO A 430 -29.63 -5.82 -18.94
CA PRO A 430 -28.88 -6.98 -18.52
C PRO A 430 -27.50 -7.07 -19.19
N GLN A 431 -27.38 -6.54 -20.42
CA GLN A 431 -26.13 -6.57 -21.17
C GLN A 431 -25.10 -5.61 -20.57
N ASP A 432 -25.52 -4.41 -20.18
CA ASP A 432 -24.63 -3.42 -19.60
C ASP A 432 -24.08 -3.87 -18.23
N ILE A 433 -24.96 -4.44 -17.43
CA ILE A 433 -24.59 -5.03 -16.14
C ILE A 433 -23.62 -6.19 -16.34
N LYS A 434 -23.84 -7.03 -17.35
CA LYS A 434 -22.94 -8.13 -17.71
C LYS A 434 -21.54 -7.64 -18.07
N VAL A 435 -21.46 -6.56 -18.83
CA VAL A 435 -20.17 -5.91 -19.17
C VAL A 435 -19.43 -5.45 -17.92
N ILE A 436 -20.13 -4.84 -16.98
CA ILE A 436 -19.52 -4.37 -15.72
C ILE A 436 -18.97 -5.56 -14.91
N TYR A 437 -19.76 -6.62 -14.72
CA TYR A 437 -19.29 -7.81 -13.99
C TYR A 437 -18.08 -8.46 -14.66
N LEU A 438 -18.06 -8.58 -15.99
CA LEU A 438 -16.90 -9.12 -16.71
C LEU A 438 -15.65 -8.25 -16.56
N LYS A 439 -15.79 -6.93 -16.66
CA LYS A 439 -14.67 -6.00 -16.43
C LYS A 439 -14.13 -6.10 -15.00
N GLN A 440 -15.00 -6.23 -14.02
CA GLN A 440 -14.59 -6.39 -12.63
C GLN A 440 -13.87 -7.73 -12.38
N LEU A 441 -14.33 -8.83 -13.02
CA LEU A 441 -13.61 -10.11 -12.98
C LEU A 441 -12.17 -9.96 -13.49
N VAL A 442 -12.00 -9.27 -14.61
CA VAL A 442 -10.67 -9.00 -15.18
C VAL A 442 -9.83 -8.17 -14.21
N MET A 443 -10.42 -7.14 -13.62
CA MET A 443 -9.71 -6.28 -12.68
C MET A 443 -9.27 -7.06 -11.43
N LEU A 444 -10.16 -7.84 -10.83
CA LEU A 444 -9.87 -8.65 -9.64
C LEU A 444 -8.73 -9.64 -9.89
N THR A 445 -8.68 -10.25 -11.06
CA THR A 445 -7.61 -11.22 -11.39
C THR A 445 -6.31 -10.54 -11.83
N SER A 446 -6.38 -9.39 -12.50
CA SER A 446 -5.18 -8.62 -12.89
C SER A 446 -4.43 -8.01 -11.70
N THR A 447 -5.14 -7.73 -10.59
CA THR A 447 -4.55 -7.20 -9.35
C THR A 447 -4.08 -8.30 -8.41
N ALA A 448 -4.30 -9.58 -8.75
CA ALA A 448 -3.91 -10.72 -7.92
C ALA A 448 -2.39 -10.90 -7.83
N ARG A 449 -1.90 -11.29 -6.64
CA ARG A 449 -0.46 -11.32 -6.27
C ARG A 449 0.38 -12.42 -6.92
N LYS A 450 -0.17 -13.32 -7.73
CA LYS A 450 0.60 -14.45 -8.26
C LYS A 450 1.48 -14.04 -9.44
N LYS A 451 2.70 -14.59 -9.48
CA LYS A 451 3.69 -14.38 -10.55
C LYS A 451 3.22 -14.87 -11.92
N ASP A 452 2.31 -15.83 -11.94
CA ASP A 452 1.73 -16.34 -13.18
C ASP A 452 0.46 -15.52 -13.49
N ALA A 453 0.49 -14.80 -14.59
CA ALA A 453 -0.63 -14.00 -15.06
C ALA A 453 -1.84 -14.92 -15.35
N PHE A 454 -2.76 -15.01 -14.39
CA PHE A 454 -4.00 -15.74 -14.58
C PHE A 454 -5.02 -14.84 -15.29
N ASP A 455 -5.36 -15.19 -16.53
CA ASP A 455 -6.40 -14.51 -17.29
C ASP A 455 -7.72 -15.27 -17.17
N ILE A 456 -8.64 -14.73 -16.38
CA ILE A 456 -9.96 -15.32 -16.16
C ILE A 456 -10.78 -15.45 -17.44
N LEU A 457 -10.61 -14.55 -18.41
CA LEU A 457 -11.35 -14.62 -19.66
C LEU A 457 -10.88 -15.79 -20.52
N VAL A 458 -9.57 -15.97 -20.63
CA VAL A 458 -8.98 -17.12 -21.33
C VAL A 458 -9.41 -18.43 -20.66
N TYR A 459 -9.42 -18.47 -19.33
CA TYR A 459 -9.92 -19.63 -18.58
C TYR A 459 -11.37 -19.94 -18.92
N ILE A 460 -12.27 -18.94 -18.96
CA ILE A 460 -13.68 -19.14 -19.29
C ILE A 460 -13.82 -19.64 -20.75
N LEU A 461 -13.05 -19.09 -21.68
CA LEU A 461 -13.02 -19.51 -23.08
C LEU A 461 -12.54 -20.95 -23.26
N ASP A 462 -11.56 -21.39 -22.46
CA ASP A 462 -11.06 -22.78 -22.52
C ASP A 462 -12.04 -23.76 -21.89
N GLU A 463 -12.63 -23.43 -20.74
CA GLU A 463 -13.63 -24.28 -20.08
C GLU A 463 -14.90 -24.45 -20.93
N SER A 464 -15.31 -23.41 -21.65
CA SER A 464 -16.49 -23.47 -22.50
C SER A 464 -16.37 -24.49 -23.66
N LYS A 465 -15.14 -24.90 -24.02
CA LYS A 465 -14.92 -25.98 -25.03
C LYS A 465 -15.32 -27.36 -24.49
N THR A 466 -15.33 -27.54 -23.19
CA THR A 466 -15.55 -28.85 -22.54
C THR A 466 -16.89 -28.95 -21.84
N ARG A 467 -17.45 -27.81 -21.39
CA ARG A 467 -18.71 -27.77 -20.62
C ARG A 467 -19.45 -26.45 -20.81
N GLU A 468 -20.76 -26.50 -20.71
CA GLU A 468 -21.64 -25.33 -20.85
C GLU A 468 -21.88 -24.59 -19.53
N ILE A 469 -21.63 -25.27 -18.41
CA ILE A 469 -22.02 -24.81 -17.07
C ILE A 469 -20.82 -24.87 -16.16
N LEU A 470 -20.66 -23.83 -15.32
CA LEU A 470 -19.64 -23.78 -14.28
C LEU A 470 -20.29 -23.61 -12.90
N GLU A 471 -20.04 -24.57 -12.02
CA GLU A 471 -20.59 -24.56 -10.67
C GLU A 471 -19.94 -23.47 -9.80
N ILE A 472 -20.75 -22.80 -8.99
CA ILE A 472 -20.31 -21.68 -8.14
C ILE A 472 -19.17 -22.05 -7.18
N PRO A 473 -19.24 -23.19 -6.46
CA PRO A 473 -18.15 -23.59 -5.56
C PRO A 473 -16.81 -23.83 -6.29
N GLU A 474 -16.89 -24.26 -7.55
CA GLU A 474 -15.72 -24.45 -8.37
C GLU A 474 -15.15 -23.11 -8.84
N PHE A 475 -16.01 -22.21 -9.30
CA PHE A 475 -15.63 -20.85 -9.68
C PHE A 475 -14.96 -20.12 -8.50
N GLN A 476 -15.52 -20.21 -7.31
CA GLN A 476 -14.91 -19.64 -6.09
C GLN A 476 -13.51 -20.20 -5.82
N ARG A 477 -13.34 -21.53 -5.95
CA ARG A 477 -12.02 -22.18 -5.78
C ARG A 477 -11.00 -21.66 -6.79
N ILE A 478 -11.41 -21.44 -8.03
CA ILE A 478 -10.55 -20.91 -9.09
C ILE A 478 -10.13 -19.49 -8.77
N MET A 479 -11.09 -18.62 -8.43
CA MET A 479 -10.83 -17.23 -8.06
C MET A 479 -9.92 -17.13 -6.81
N LYS A 480 -10.14 -17.96 -5.81
CA LYS A 480 -9.28 -18.04 -4.63
C LYS A 480 -7.85 -18.51 -4.99
N ARG A 481 -7.71 -19.51 -5.87
CA ARG A 481 -6.39 -19.95 -6.37
C ARG A 481 -5.68 -18.86 -7.18
N ALA A 482 -6.43 -18.07 -7.91
CA ALA A 482 -5.91 -16.91 -8.63
C ALA A 482 -5.50 -15.75 -7.69
N GLY A 483 -5.80 -15.85 -6.39
CA GLY A 483 -5.53 -14.78 -5.43
C GLY A 483 -6.55 -13.65 -5.45
N ALA A 484 -7.71 -13.87 -6.04
CA ALA A 484 -8.82 -12.94 -6.16
C ALA A 484 -10.11 -13.57 -5.60
N PRO A 485 -10.21 -13.81 -4.28
CA PRO A 485 -11.43 -14.37 -3.70
C PRO A 485 -12.61 -13.42 -3.97
N VAL A 486 -13.78 -14.00 -4.23
CA VAL A 486 -15.02 -13.30 -4.52
C VAL A 486 -16.07 -13.62 -3.49
N GLU A 487 -16.88 -12.64 -3.17
CA GLU A 487 -17.95 -12.75 -2.18
C GLU A 487 -19.25 -13.29 -2.80
N ASP A 488 -20.12 -13.81 -1.92
CA ASP A 488 -21.40 -14.40 -2.33
C ASP A 488 -22.31 -13.39 -3.04
N ASP A 489 -22.28 -12.11 -2.65
CA ASP A 489 -23.09 -11.06 -3.29
C ASP A 489 -22.64 -10.80 -4.73
N PHE A 490 -21.34 -10.79 -4.98
CA PHE A 490 -20.81 -10.69 -6.33
C PHE A 490 -21.21 -11.91 -7.17
N LEU A 491 -21.08 -13.12 -6.61
CA LEU A 491 -21.47 -14.37 -7.26
C LEU A 491 -22.98 -14.41 -7.55
N MET A 492 -23.78 -13.92 -6.62
CA MET A 492 -25.22 -13.81 -6.82
C MET A 492 -25.56 -12.85 -7.97
N GLY A 493 -24.87 -11.73 -8.06
CA GLY A 493 -25.01 -10.78 -9.15
C GLY A 493 -24.54 -11.35 -10.49
N LEU A 494 -23.38 -11.98 -10.52
CA LEU A 494 -22.83 -12.64 -11.70
C LEU A 494 -23.75 -13.77 -12.19
N SER A 495 -24.24 -14.60 -11.28
CA SER A 495 -25.19 -15.68 -11.58
C SER A 495 -26.53 -15.14 -12.13
N LYS A 496 -27.01 -13.99 -11.68
CA LYS A 496 -28.20 -13.35 -12.25
C LYS A 496 -27.96 -12.83 -13.66
N CYS A 497 -26.73 -12.38 -13.94
CA CYS A 497 -26.35 -11.91 -15.27
C CYS A 497 -26.16 -13.06 -16.26
N PHE A 498 -25.59 -14.18 -15.81
CA PHE A 498 -25.28 -15.35 -16.64
C PHE A 498 -25.87 -16.63 -16.02
N PRO A 499 -27.21 -16.73 -15.99
CA PRO A 499 -27.86 -17.82 -15.27
C PRO A 499 -27.74 -19.14 -15.99
N GLY A 500 -27.22 -20.13 -15.32
CA GLY A 500 -27.35 -21.54 -15.68
C GLY A 500 -28.70 -22.12 -15.28
N PRO A 501 -28.88 -23.44 -15.39
CA PRO A 501 -30.14 -24.12 -15.04
C PRO A 501 -30.51 -23.88 -13.57
N LYS A 502 -31.79 -24.03 -13.26
CA LYS A 502 -32.28 -23.95 -11.90
C LYS A 502 -31.78 -25.16 -11.11
N THR A 503 -31.07 -24.91 -10.04
CA THR A 503 -30.61 -25.90 -9.06
C THR A 503 -31.26 -25.64 -7.70
N GLU A 504 -31.20 -26.58 -6.79
CA GLU A 504 -31.68 -26.44 -5.40
C GLU A 504 -30.85 -25.44 -4.58
N THR A 505 -29.67 -25.07 -5.09
CA THR A 505 -28.78 -24.13 -4.45
C THR A 505 -29.28 -22.69 -4.52
N LYS A 506 -28.97 -21.88 -3.51
CA LYS A 506 -29.38 -20.47 -3.42
C LYS A 506 -28.86 -19.61 -4.58
N ILE A 507 -27.69 -19.94 -5.12
CA ILE A 507 -27.06 -19.28 -6.26
C ILE A 507 -26.98 -20.28 -7.41
N ARG A 508 -27.48 -19.90 -8.59
CA ARG A 508 -27.45 -20.76 -9.78
C ARG A 508 -26.03 -20.85 -10.34
N PRO A 509 -25.66 -21.97 -10.99
CA PRO A 509 -24.40 -22.07 -11.70
C PRO A 509 -24.30 -21.05 -12.83
N LEU A 510 -23.10 -20.81 -13.33
CA LEU A 510 -22.83 -19.88 -14.41
C LEU A 510 -22.98 -20.56 -15.76
N ASN A 511 -23.64 -19.89 -16.69
CA ASN A 511 -23.72 -20.31 -18.10
C ASN A 511 -22.50 -19.76 -18.84
N LEU A 512 -21.60 -20.65 -19.26
CA LEU A 512 -20.36 -20.30 -19.93
C LEU A 512 -20.59 -19.83 -21.37
N GLU A 513 -21.55 -20.39 -22.09
CA GLU A 513 -21.87 -20.00 -23.46
C GLU A 513 -22.29 -18.51 -23.49
N MET A 514 -23.17 -18.11 -22.60
CA MET A 514 -23.57 -16.71 -22.46
C MET A 514 -22.40 -15.80 -22.09
N MET A 515 -21.49 -16.27 -21.25
CA MET A 515 -20.29 -15.50 -20.88
C MET A 515 -19.35 -15.33 -22.06
N VAL A 516 -19.12 -16.39 -22.83
CA VAL A 516 -18.28 -16.40 -24.03
C VAL A 516 -18.80 -15.43 -25.09
N ASP A 517 -20.11 -15.44 -25.38
CA ASP A 517 -20.74 -14.50 -26.33
C ASP A 517 -20.43 -13.04 -25.93
N TYR A 518 -20.51 -12.73 -24.63
CA TYR A 518 -20.18 -11.40 -24.12
C TYR A 518 -18.68 -11.10 -24.14
N ILE A 519 -17.82 -12.08 -23.83
CA ILE A 519 -16.38 -11.92 -23.90
C ILE A 519 -15.97 -11.58 -25.34
N HIS A 520 -16.46 -12.28 -26.34
CA HIS A 520 -16.15 -11.99 -27.76
C HIS A 520 -16.64 -10.59 -28.19
N ARG A 521 -17.77 -10.12 -27.65
CA ARG A 521 -18.28 -8.77 -27.97
C ARG A 521 -17.42 -7.67 -27.37
N ILE A 522 -16.90 -7.87 -26.15
CA ILE A 522 -16.14 -6.85 -25.41
C ILE A 522 -14.64 -6.94 -25.75
N TYR A 523 -14.14 -8.14 -25.93
CA TYR A 523 -12.72 -8.45 -26.15
C TYR A 523 -12.54 -9.33 -27.40
N PRO A 524 -12.78 -8.79 -28.63
CA PRO A 524 -12.78 -9.58 -29.87
C PRO A 524 -11.43 -10.22 -30.22
N HIS A 525 -10.34 -9.75 -29.59
CA HIS A 525 -8.99 -10.29 -29.79
C HIS A 525 -8.56 -11.33 -28.76
N LYS A 526 -9.46 -11.67 -27.82
CA LYS A 526 -9.18 -12.72 -26.84
C LYS A 526 -9.49 -14.08 -27.44
N GLU A 527 -8.48 -14.92 -27.53
CA GLU A 527 -8.58 -16.28 -28.01
C GLU A 527 -8.31 -17.27 -26.88
N PRO A 528 -8.95 -18.44 -26.92
CA PRO A 528 -8.63 -19.53 -26.01
C PRO A 528 -7.20 -20.04 -26.26
N THR A 529 -6.61 -20.71 -25.27
CA THR A 529 -5.28 -21.31 -25.43
C THR A 529 -5.26 -22.24 -26.66
N PRO A 530 -4.26 -22.14 -27.55
CA PRO A 530 -4.17 -23.03 -28.68
C PRO A 530 -4.03 -24.49 -28.19
N THR A 531 -4.91 -25.34 -28.68
CA THR A 531 -4.82 -26.78 -28.38
C THR A 531 -3.47 -27.26 -28.91
N PRO A 532 -2.65 -27.99 -28.11
CA PRO A 532 -1.39 -28.51 -28.61
C PRO A 532 -1.71 -29.39 -29.83
N VAL A 533 -1.23 -28.98 -30.99
CA VAL A 533 -1.35 -29.78 -32.23
C VAL A 533 -0.59 -31.06 -31.93
N GLY A 534 -1.32 -32.16 -31.85
CA GLY A 534 -0.75 -33.47 -31.62
C GLY A 534 0.37 -33.71 -32.62
N THR A 535 1.56 -33.94 -32.12
CA THR A 535 2.70 -34.36 -32.94
C THR A 535 2.24 -35.54 -33.78
N PRO A 536 2.35 -35.51 -35.13
CA PRO A 536 1.96 -36.64 -35.95
C PRO A 536 2.70 -37.88 -35.46
N GLU A 537 1.97 -38.92 -35.11
CA GLU A 537 2.53 -40.21 -34.71
C GLU A 537 3.58 -40.63 -35.74
N ALA A 538 4.82 -40.72 -35.28
CA ALA A 538 5.90 -41.24 -36.09
C ALA A 538 5.58 -42.70 -36.48
N LYS A 539 5.33 -42.92 -37.75
CA LYS A 539 5.12 -44.24 -38.30
C LYS A 539 6.25 -45.18 -37.87
N PRO A 540 5.97 -46.40 -37.40
CA PRO A 540 6.98 -47.28 -36.89
C PRO A 540 7.99 -47.64 -38.00
N VAL A 541 9.23 -47.28 -37.79
CA VAL A 541 10.37 -47.66 -38.64
C VAL A 541 10.55 -49.14 -38.56
N LYS A 542 10.25 -49.87 -39.67
CA LYS A 542 10.54 -51.31 -39.83
C LYS A 542 12.06 -51.55 -39.67
N LYS A 543 12.43 -52.19 -38.59
CA LYS A 543 13.81 -52.70 -38.38
C LYS A 543 14.20 -53.64 -39.52
N LYS A 544 15.11 -53.26 -40.39
CA LYS A 544 15.79 -54.13 -41.31
C LYS A 544 16.73 -55.06 -40.50
N LYS A 545 16.48 -56.38 -40.60
CA LYS A 545 17.37 -57.42 -40.09
C LYS A 545 18.71 -57.30 -40.80
N GLY A 546 19.74 -56.98 -40.04
CA GLY A 546 21.13 -57.01 -40.53
C GLY A 546 21.61 -58.45 -40.69
N GLY A 547 22.01 -58.76 -41.91
CA GLY A 547 22.66 -60.02 -42.22
C GLY A 547 24.11 -60.00 -41.72
N LYS A 548 24.49 -61.11 -41.06
CA LYS A 548 25.85 -61.43 -40.74
C LYS A 548 26.68 -61.56 -42.02
N LYS A 549 27.84 -60.91 -42.09
CA LYS A 549 28.93 -61.35 -42.96
C LYS A 549 30.14 -61.67 -42.07
N LYS A 550 30.60 -62.92 -42.29
CA LYS A 550 31.80 -63.51 -41.77
C LYS A 550 33.03 -62.91 -42.49
N LYS A 551 34.08 -62.87 -41.71
CA LYS A 551 35.53 -62.87 -42.00
C LYS A 551 35.96 -63.14 -43.47
N ILE A 552 36.90 -62.45 -43.93
CA ILE A 552 38.30 -62.87 -43.94
C ILE A 552 39.15 -61.66 -43.69
#